data_20a367c1867e636fccd5424da57f2c68
#
_entry.id   20a367c1867e636fccd5424da57f2c68
#
_cell.length_a   1.000
_cell.length_b   1.000
_cell.length_c   1.000
_cell.angle_alpha   90.00
_cell.angle_beta   90.00
_cell.angle_gamma   90.00
#
_symmetry.space_group_name_H-M   'P 1'
#
loop_
_entity.id
_entity.type
_entity.pdbx_description
1 polymer ?
#
loop_
_entity_poly.entity_id
_entity_poly.type
_entity_poly.pdbx_seq_one_letter_code
_entity_poly.pdbx_strand_id
1 'polypeptide(L)'
;DAIVGLKMASGSGLTPQITAAVAMLQGTSCSAYLDPHLDFDTHDTIADQGVHQNTLFAGISELIAALEAASLLGTTTIVVMSEMGRTPKLNGNTNNAGKDHWPYTSALVLGAGVKPGVYGGTDDQLYGRGIDLATGKPQDGALPLAYDNFAAGILTLIGIDSKEWYPNVTPIQGFIV
;
A
#
# COMPACT_ATOMS: atom_id res chain seq x y z
N ASP A 1 14.60 18.59 -8.22
CA ASP A 1 13.95 18.60 -6.90
C ASP A 1 14.63 17.54 -6.03
N ALA A 2 15.27 17.99 -4.92
CA ALA A 2 15.98 17.09 -4.05
C ALA A 2 14.98 16.34 -3.16
N ILE A 3 14.95 15.00 -3.24
CA ILE A 3 14.29 14.17 -2.23
C ILE A 3 15.13 14.28 -0.96
N VAL A 4 14.72 15.13 -0.06
CA VAL A 4 15.33 15.21 1.28
C VAL A 4 14.74 14.07 2.11
N GLY A 5 15.39 12.93 2.08
CA GLY A 5 15.05 11.82 2.97
C GLY A 5 15.45 12.16 4.39
N LEU A 6 14.51 12.41 5.27
CA LEU A 6 14.77 12.46 6.70
C LEU A 6 14.99 11.03 7.18
N LYS A 7 16.24 10.66 7.44
CA LYS A 7 16.54 9.35 8.06
C LYS A 7 16.20 9.46 9.54
N MET A 8 15.03 8.95 9.92
CA MET A 8 14.65 8.80 11.32
C MET A 8 15.53 7.74 11.98
N ALA A 9 15.81 7.91 13.28
CA ALA A 9 16.56 6.91 14.04
C ALA A 9 15.82 5.56 14.03
N SER A 10 16.57 4.47 13.85
CA SER A 10 16.01 3.11 13.91
C SER A 10 15.30 2.89 15.26
N GLY A 11 14.05 2.44 15.23
CA GLY A 11 13.24 2.22 16.43
C GLY A 11 12.31 3.37 16.83
N SER A 12 12.27 4.47 16.08
CA SER A 12 11.22 5.47 16.28
C SER A 12 9.89 4.91 15.79
N GLY A 13 8.87 4.91 16.64
CA GLY A 13 7.51 4.50 16.26
C GLY A 13 6.92 5.38 15.16
N LEU A 14 5.70 5.06 14.69
CA LEU A 14 5.04 5.81 13.61
C LEU A 14 4.78 7.28 13.96
N THR A 15 4.40 7.61 15.19
CA THR A 15 4.06 9.00 15.60
C THR A 15 5.15 10.02 15.27
N PRO A 16 6.45 9.83 15.62
CA PRO A 16 7.49 10.76 15.20
C PRO A 16 7.68 10.87 13.69
N GLN A 17 7.52 9.75 12.96
CA GLN A 17 7.60 9.74 11.51
C GLN A 17 6.44 10.53 10.87
N ILE A 18 5.23 10.37 11.39
CA ILE A 18 4.04 11.12 10.95
C ILE A 18 4.25 12.61 11.15
N THR A 19 4.70 13.01 12.33
CA THR A 19 4.99 14.42 12.63
C THR A 19 6.00 15.02 11.64
N ALA A 20 7.11 14.31 11.38
CA ALA A 20 8.12 14.74 10.43
C ALA A 20 7.59 14.77 8.99
N ALA A 21 6.84 13.76 8.57
CA ALA A 21 6.27 13.68 7.24
C ALA A 21 5.29 14.84 6.96
N VAL A 22 4.38 15.14 7.89
CA VAL A 22 3.45 16.27 7.77
C VAL A 22 4.20 17.60 7.69
N ALA A 23 5.21 17.83 8.53
CA ALA A 23 6.02 19.03 8.48
C ALA A 23 6.76 19.19 7.13
N MET A 24 7.28 18.10 6.57
CA MET A 24 7.93 18.10 5.26
C MET A 24 6.94 18.40 4.13
N LEU A 25 5.76 17.78 4.15
CA LEU A 25 4.71 17.97 3.14
C LEU A 25 4.12 19.39 3.17
N GLN A 26 4.17 20.08 4.30
CA GLN A 26 3.73 21.47 4.42
C GLN A 26 4.63 22.48 3.68
N GLY A 27 5.89 22.15 3.38
CA GLY A 27 6.77 23.18 2.85
C GLY A 27 7.90 22.76 1.92
N THR A 28 8.40 21.54 1.99
CA THR A 28 9.67 21.19 1.32
C THR A 28 9.64 19.91 0.49
N SER A 29 8.64 19.06 0.63
CA SER A 29 8.59 17.78 -0.03
C SER A 29 7.23 17.51 -0.67
N CYS A 30 7.22 16.78 -1.79
CA CYS A 30 5.99 16.28 -2.41
C CYS A 30 5.68 14.84 -2.01
N SER A 31 6.58 14.16 -1.29
CA SER A 31 6.37 12.77 -0.85
C SER A 31 7.08 12.49 0.46
N ALA A 32 6.56 11.52 1.20
CA ALA A 32 7.16 10.99 2.41
C ALA A 32 7.00 9.46 2.42
N TYR A 33 8.02 8.76 2.87
CA TYR A 33 8.00 7.33 3.13
C TYR A 33 7.99 7.11 4.64
N LEU A 34 7.06 6.28 5.12
CA LEU A 34 6.94 5.90 6.52
C LEU A 34 7.18 4.39 6.63
N ASP A 35 8.09 4.00 7.52
CA ASP A 35 8.35 2.61 7.85
C ASP A 35 7.79 2.31 9.24
N PRO A 36 6.74 1.50 9.35
CA PRO A 36 6.14 1.17 10.65
C PRO A 36 7.05 0.32 11.54
N HIS A 37 8.16 -0.22 11.02
CA HIS A 37 9.04 -1.17 11.70
C HIS A 37 8.29 -2.37 12.31
N LEU A 38 7.25 -2.85 11.61
CA LEU A 38 6.46 -4.01 12.00
C LEU A 38 6.95 -5.22 11.23
N ASP A 39 7.27 -6.28 11.95
CA ASP A 39 7.71 -7.53 11.34
C ASP A 39 6.52 -8.37 10.90
N PHE A 40 6.15 -8.24 9.62
CA PHE A 40 5.13 -9.07 8.98
C PHE A 40 5.69 -10.40 8.44
N ASP A 41 6.98 -10.68 8.61
CA ASP A 41 7.61 -11.93 8.18
C ASP A 41 7.35 -13.09 9.16
N THR A 42 6.09 -13.39 9.36
CA THR A 42 5.57 -14.29 10.38
C THR A 42 5.61 -15.77 9.95
N HIS A 43 6.79 -16.29 9.61
CA HIS A 43 6.99 -17.70 9.25
C HIS A 43 6.79 -18.64 10.45
N ASP A 44 7.21 -18.20 11.64
CA ASP A 44 7.27 -19.05 12.84
C ASP A 44 5.99 -18.95 13.70
N THR A 45 5.22 -17.86 13.55
CA THR A 45 3.95 -17.68 14.23
C THR A 45 3.05 -16.69 13.53
N ILE A 46 1.76 -17.03 13.37
CA ILE A 46 0.76 -16.11 12.83
C ILE A 46 0.19 -15.19 13.92
N ALA A 47 0.45 -15.45 15.20
CA ALA A 47 -0.15 -14.73 16.32
C ALA A 47 0.16 -13.22 16.29
N ASP A 48 1.35 -12.84 15.84
CA ASP A 48 1.81 -11.46 15.83
C ASP A 48 1.16 -10.61 14.72
N GLN A 49 0.65 -11.23 13.65
CA GLN A 49 0.01 -10.54 12.53
C GLN A 49 -1.14 -9.62 12.97
N GLY A 50 -2.00 -10.10 13.85
CA GLY A 50 -3.14 -9.31 14.34
C GLY A 50 -2.69 -8.08 15.13
N VAL A 51 -1.63 -8.22 15.94
CA VAL A 51 -1.05 -7.12 16.73
C VAL A 51 -0.40 -6.10 15.79
N HIS A 52 0.38 -6.56 14.80
CA HIS A 52 1.03 -5.71 13.83
C HIS A 52 0.01 -4.95 12.95
N GLN A 53 -1.04 -5.62 12.51
CA GLN A 53 -2.12 -4.97 11.76
C GLN A 53 -2.84 -3.91 12.60
N ASN A 54 -3.17 -4.19 13.85
CA ASN A 54 -3.79 -3.20 14.75
C ASN A 54 -2.89 -1.97 14.92
N THR A 55 -1.59 -2.17 15.11
CA THR A 55 -0.61 -1.08 15.22
C THR A 55 -0.53 -0.28 13.93
N LEU A 56 -0.48 -0.95 12.77
CA LEU A 56 -0.46 -0.30 11.46
C LEU A 56 -1.72 0.55 11.23
N PHE A 57 -2.90 -0.01 11.47
CA PHE A 57 -4.15 0.73 11.28
C PHE A 57 -4.36 1.88 12.27
N ALA A 58 -3.87 1.75 13.50
CA ALA A 58 -3.81 2.86 14.44
C ALA A 58 -2.92 4.00 13.91
N GLY A 59 -1.74 3.66 13.37
CA GLY A 59 -0.84 4.62 12.74
C GLY A 59 -1.43 5.29 11.50
N ILE A 60 -2.15 4.54 10.65
CA ILE A 60 -2.86 5.12 9.50
C ILE A 60 -3.93 6.11 9.98
N SER A 61 -4.67 5.79 11.02
CA SER A 61 -5.67 6.69 11.59
C SER A 61 -5.04 7.97 12.15
N GLU A 62 -3.89 7.86 12.82
CA GLU A 62 -3.11 9.00 13.31
C GLU A 62 -2.60 9.87 12.14
N LEU A 63 -2.09 9.24 11.06
CA LEU A 63 -1.63 9.96 9.87
C LEU A 63 -2.77 10.73 9.20
N ILE A 64 -3.94 10.13 9.04
CA ILE A 64 -5.12 10.78 8.48
C ILE A 64 -5.49 12.01 9.32
N ALA A 65 -5.59 11.87 10.64
CA ALA A 65 -5.92 12.97 11.54
C ALA A 65 -4.89 14.11 11.49
N ALA A 66 -3.60 13.77 11.40
CA ALA A 66 -2.52 14.75 11.28
C ALA A 66 -2.55 15.51 9.95
N LEU A 67 -2.81 14.81 8.83
CA LEU A 67 -2.97 15.44 7.51
C LEU A 67 -4.22 16.32 7.46
N GLU A 68 -5.31 15.90 8.09
CA GLU A 68 -6.54 16.69 8.19
C GLU A 68 -6.31 17.98 8.99
N ALA A 69 -5.68 17.88 10.15
CA ALA A 69 -5.31 19.03 10.97
C ALA A 69 -4.38 20.03 10.25
N ALA A 70 -3.52 19.52 9.37
CA ALA A 70 -2.63 20.31 8.51
C ALA A 70 -3.29 20.83 7.23
N SER A 71 -4.57 20.52 6.97
CA SER A 71 -5.29 20.80 5.71
C SER A 71 -4.65 20.20 4.47
N LEU A 72 -3.95 19.09 4.60
CA LEU A 72 -3.26 18.37 3.54
C LEU A 72 -4.02 17.14 3.03
N LEU A 73 -4.99 16.60 3.77
CA LEU A 73 -5.66 15.34 3.43
C LEU A 73 -6.32 15.39 2.04
N GLY A 74 -6.91 16.53 1.66
CA GLY A 74 -7.56 16.73 0.36
C GLY A 74 -6.61 16.79 -0.84
N THR A 75 -5.30 16.86 -0.61
CA THR A 75 -4.26 16.92 -1.65
C THR A 75 -3.22 15.80 -1.51
N THR A 76 -3.39 14.90 -0.56
CA THR A 76 -2.45 13.80 -0.29
C THR A 76 -3.07 12.46 -0.65
N THR A 77 -2.31 11.64 -1.36
CA THR A 77 -2.62 10.22 -1.58
C THR A 77 -1.75 9.38 -0.66
N ILE A 78 -2.37 8.48 0.10
CA ILE A 78 -1.70 7.52 0.98
C ILE A 78 -1.75 6.15 0.32
N VAL A 79 -0.59 5.51 0.16
CA VAL A 79 -0.47 4.14 -0.35
C VAL A 79 0.15 3.27 0.74
N VAL A 80 -0.57 2.21 1.13
CA VAL A 80 -0.11 1.22 2.09
C VAL A 80 -0.02 -0.12 1.40
N MET A 81 1.16 -0.70 1.37
CA MET A 81 1.41 -1.96 0.67
C MET A 81 2.56 -2.73 1.29
N SER A 82 2.62 -4.00 0.96
CA SER A 82 3.75 -4.89 1.23
C SER A 82 4.21 -5.50 -0.10
N GLU A 83 5.47 -5.91 -0.18
CA GLU A 83 6.09 -6.51 -1.37
C GLU A 83 5.46 -7.86 -1.74
N MET A 84 4.86 -8.56 -0.78
CA MET A 84 4.23 -9.87 -0.98
C MET A 84 3.12 -10.13 0.04
N GLY A 85 2.32 -11.14 -0.22
CA GLY A 85 1.34 -11.67 0.73
C GLY A 85 1.87 -12.88 1.51
N ARG A 86 0.97 -13.49 2.28
CA ARG A 86 1.21 -14.73 3.03
C ARG A 86 0.29 -15.84 2.54
N THR A 87 0.78 -17.09 2.57
CA THR A 87 0.02 -18.25 2.10
C THR A 87 -1.36 -18.35 2.73
N PRO A 88 -2.38 -18.85 1.99
CA PRO A 88 -3.72 -19.08 2.54
C PRO A 88 -3.71 -20.00 3.75
N LYS A 89 -2.84 -21.02 3.73
CA LYS A 89 -2.71 -22.03 4.77
C LYS A 89 -1.49 -21.78 5.65
N LEU A 90 -1.57 -22.26 6.90
CA LEU A 90 -0.42 -22.32 7.78
C LEU A 90 0.63 -23.31 7.24
N ASN A 91 1.91 -23.04 7.50
CA ASN A 91 3.04 -23.88 7.09
C ASN A 91 3.30 -25.07 8.05
N GLY A 92 2.47 -25.28 9.06
CA GLY A 92 2.56 -26.36 10.03
C GLY A 92 1.24 -26.61 10.77
N ASN A 93 1.24 -27.61 11.63
CA ASN A 93 0.09 -28.05 12.41
C ASN A 93 0.19 -27.71 13.91
N THR A 94 1.14 -26.88 14.27
CA THR A 94 1.36 -26.47 15.67
C THR A 94 0.70 -25.11 15.93
N ASN A 95 0.48 -24.80 17.21
CA ASN A 95 -0.03 -23.49 17.62
C ASN A 95 0.91 -22.32 17.27
N ASN A 96 2.17 -22.62 16.93
CA ASN A 96 3.19 -21.65 16.53
C ASN A 96 3.44 -21.67 15.02
N ALA A 97 2.57 -22.30 14.23
CA ALA A 97 2.71 -22.27 12.78
C ALA A 97 2.47 -20.87 12.25
N GLY A 98 3.28 -20.47 11.30
CA GLY A 98 3.18 -19.23 10.58
C GLY A 98 2.64 -19.43 9.17
N LYS A 99 2.99 -18.51 8.28
CA LYS A 99 2.63 -18.56 6.87
C LYS A 99 3.84 -18.20 6.01
N ASP A 100 4.01 -18.90 4.90
CA ASP A 100 5.08 -18.65 3.95
C ASP A 100 4.73 -17.50 3.00
N HIS A 101 5.67 -17.12 2.13
CA HIS A 101 5.48 -16.09 1.13
C HIS A 101 4.41 -16.50 0.11
N TRP A 102 3.62 -15.51 -0.33
CA TRP A 102 2.59 -15.66 -1.35
C TRP A 102 2.72 -14.55 -2.39
N PRO A 103 2.67 -14.87 -3.69
CA PRO A 103 2.92 -13.87 -4.74
C PRO A 103 1.80 -12.84 -4.91
N TYR A 104 0.66 -13.04 -4.25
CA TYR A 104 -0.46 -12.10 -4.31
C TYR A 104 -0.62 -11.40 -2.97
N THR A 105 -0.74 -10.08 -3.04
CA THR A 105 -0.98 -9.22 -1.89
C THR A 105 -2.09 -8.23 -2.20
N SER A 106 -2.42 -7.38 -1.25
CA SER A 106 -3.35 -6.28 -1.43
C SER A 106 -2.68 -4.97 -1.03
N ALA A 107 -3.12 -3.89 -1.65
CA ALA A 107 -2.74 -2.54 -1.29
C ALA A 107 -3.97 -1.76 -0.84
N LEU A 108 -3.78 -0.80 0.08
CA LEU A 108 -4.78 0.18 0.46
C LEU A 108 -4.36 1.53 -0.11
N VAL A 109 -5.27 2.19 -0.83
CA VAL A 109 -5.05 3.53 -1.36
C VAL A 109 -6.13 4.45 -0.82
N LEU A 110 -5.73 5.56 -0.23
CA LEU A 110 -6.62 6.52 0.44
C LEU A 110 -6.27 7.95 0.00
N GLY A 111 -7.24 8.86 0.11
CA GLY A 111 -7.01 10.30 -0.03
C GLY A 111 -7.39 10.87 -1.39
N ALA A 112 -6.67 11.89 -1.82
CA ALA A 112 -7.02 12.69 -2.99
C ALA A 112 -7.06 11.87 -4.28
N GLY A 113 -8.08 12.11 -5.10
CA GLY A 113 -8.25 11.49 -6.43
C GLY A 113 -8.66 10.01 -6.41
N VAL A 114 -8.81 9.39 -5.23
CA VAL A 114 -9.15 7.98 -5.09
C VAL A 114 -10.66 7.78 -5.15
N LYS A 115 -11.11 6.97 -6.09
CA LYS A 115 -12.50 6.50 -6.14
C LYS A 115 -12.67 5.33 -5.17
N PRO A 116 -13.56 5.42 -4.17
CA PRO A 116 -13.79 4.34 -3.21
C PRO A 116 -14.28 3.06 -3.88
N GLY A 117 -13.73 1.91 -3.47
CA GLY A 117 -14.13 0.61 -4.01
C GLY A 117 -13.15 -0.50 -3.70
N VAL A 118 -13.50 -1.70 -4.17
CA VAL A 118 -12.62 -2.86 -4.20
C VAL A 118 -12.30 -3.17 -5.67
N TYR A 119 -11.02 -3.27 -5.96
CA TYR A 119 -10.48 -3.44 -7.30
C TYR A 119 -9.63 -4.70 -7.35
N GLY A 120 -9.79 -5.50 -8.42
CA GLY A 120 -9.23 -6.83 -8.48
C GLY A 120 -10.03 -7.86 -7.67
N GLY A 121 -9.42 -9.01 -7.47
CA GLY A 121 -10.00 -10.11 -6.70
C GLY A 121 -9.16 -11.36 -6.79
N THR A 122 -9.50 -12.33 -5.97
CA THR A 122 -8.90 -13.66 -5.97
C THR A 122 -9.93 -14.73 -6.28
N ASP A 123 -9.47 -15.89 -6.72
CA ASP A 123 -10.28 -17.11 -6.76
C ASP A 123 -10.39 -17.75 -5.36
N ASP A 124 -11.06 -18.91 -5.29
CA ASP A 124 -11.26 -19.66 -4.04
C ASP A 124 -9.96 -20.23 -3.44
N GLN A 125 -8.88 -20.21 -4.22
CA GLN A 125 -7.55 -20.65 -3.81
C GLN A 125 -6.62 -19.47 -3.47
N LEU A 126 -7.16 -18.24 -3.52
CA LEU A 126 -6.47 -16.97 -3.27
C LEU A 126 -5.38 -16.64 -4.31
N TYR A 127 -5.49 -17.17 -5.53
CA TYR A 127 -4.73 -16.67 -6.67
C TYR A 127 -5.42 -15.43 -7.25
N GLY A 128 -4.62 -14.50 -7.76
CA GLY A 128 -5.15 -13.30 -8.41
C GLY A 128 -5.97 -13.64 -9.66
N ARG A 129 -7.18 -13.11 -9.73
CA ARG A 129 -8.01 -13.18 -10.94
C ARG A 129 -7.56 -12.16 -11.97
N GLY A 130 -7.81 -12.47 -13.25
CA GLY A 130 -7.66 -11.50 -14.33
C GLY A 130 -8.48 -10.24 -14.07
N ILE A 131 -7.97 -9.09 -14.51
CA ILE A 131 -8.57 -7.78 -14.24
C ILE A 131 -8.68 -6.95 -15.53
N ASP A 132 -9.80 -6.26 -15.71
CA ASP A 132 -9.90 -5.13 -16.63
C ASP A 132 -9.25 -3.89 -15.99
N LEU A 133 -8.14 -3.44 -16.54
CA LEU A 133 -7.37 -2.32 -16.01
C LEU A 133 -8.13 -0.97 -16.08
N ALA A 134 -9.07 -0.80 -17.00
CA ALA A 134 -9.85 0.43 -17.10
C ALA A 134 -10.87 0.56 -15.96
N THR A 135 -11.49 -0.54 -15.57
CA THR A 135 -12.55 -0.54 -14.55
C THR A 135 -12.11 -1.08 -13.20
N GLY A 136 -11.00 -1.80 -13.16
CA GLY A 136 -10.52 -2.50 -11.97
C GLY A 136 -11.36 -3.71 -11.58
N LYS A 137 -12.26 -4.20 -12.44
CA LYS A 137 -13.12 -5.33 -12.16
C LYS A 137 -12.50 -6.65 -12.62
N PRO A 138 -12.75 -7.75 -11.90
CA PRO A 138 -12.34 -9.08 -12.38
C PRO A 138 -12.90 -9.35 -13.79
N GLN A 139 -12.04 -9.89 -14.67
CA GLN A 139 -12.36 -10.20 -16.05
C GLN A 139 -11.75 -11.54 -16.43
N ASP A 140 -12.60 -12.47 -16.86
CA ASP A 140 -12.16 -13.80 -17.30
C ASP A 140 -11.29 -13.69 -18.56
N GLY A 141 -10.20 -14.46 -18.59
CA GLY A 141 -9.24 -14.46 -19.69
C GLY A 141 -8.22 -13.29 -19.68
N ALA A 142 -8.39 -12.32 -18.82
CA ALA A 142 -7.37 -11.28 -18.61
C ALA A 142 -6.25 -11.77 -17.67
N LEU A 143 -5.13 -11.04 -17.63
CA LEU A 143 -4.06 -11.29 -16.68
C LEU A 143 -4.40 -10.69 -15.31
N PRO A 144 -3.90 -11.28 -14.20
CA PRO A 144 -3.94 -10.65 -12.89
C PRO A 144 -3.21 -9.29 -12.90
N LEU A 145 -3.60 -8.41 -11.98
CA LEU A 145 -2.92 -7.14 -11.78
C LEU A 145 -1.45 -7.36 -11.43
N ALA A 146 -0.56 -6.84 -12.27
CA ALA A 146 0.87 -6.83 -11.97
C ALA A 146 1.25 -5.57 -11.19
N TYR A 147 2.37 -5.64 -10.47
CA TYR A 147 2.92 -4.50 -9.75
C TYR A 147 3.10 -3.26 -10.64
N ASP A 148 3.63 -3.46 -11.85
CA ASP A 148 3.88 -2.36 -12.79
C ASP A 148 2.60 -1.64 -13.19
N ASN A 149 1.48 -2.38 -13.40
CA ASN A 149 0.18 -1.77 -13.70
C ASN A 149 -0.32 -0.93 -12.51
N PHE A 150 -0.10 -1.40 -11.28
CA PHE A 150 -0.46 -0.68 -10.07
C PHE A 150 0.41 0.56 -9.89
N ALA A 151 1.74 0.44 -10.01
CA ALA A 151 2.67 1.55 -9.90
C ALA A 151 2.39 2.64 -10.95
N ALA A 152 2.16 2.24 -12.21
CA ALA A 152 1.75 3.18 -13.26
C ALA A 152 0.41 3.85 -12.95
N GLY A 153 -0.54 3.14 -12.33
CA GLY A 153 -1.81 3.68 -11.86
C GLY A 153 -1.63 4.73 -10.77
N ILE A 154 -0.75 4.49 -9.80
CA ILE A 154 -0.43 5.47 -8.74
C ILE A 154 0.21 6.73 -9.34
N LEU A 155 1.17 6.60 -10.27
CA LEU A 155 1.75 7.75 -10.95
C LEU A 155 0.67 8.57 -11.67
N THR A 156 -0.22 7.89 -12.40
CA THR A 156 -1.35 8.55 -13.08
C THR A 156 -2.28 9.26 -12.09
N LEU A 157 -2.60 8.63 -10.97
CA LEU A 157 -3.44 9.20 -9.90
C LEU A 157 -2.89 10.52 -9.36
N ILE A 158 -1.57 10.62 -9.19
CA ILE A 158 -0.90 11.83 -8.68
C ILE A 158 -0.48 12.81 -9.79
N GLY A 159 -0.96 12.60 -11.04
CA GLY A 159 -0.75 13.51 -12.15
C GLY A 159 0.63 13.42 -12.82
N ILE A 160 1.36 12.33 -12.61
CA ILE A 160 2.65 12.07 -13.28
C ILE A 160 2.40 11.21 -14.52
N ASP A 161 3.01 11.54 -15.66
CA ASP A 161 2.95 10.69 -16.84
C ASP A 161 3.68 9.38 -16.58
N SER A 162 2.90 8.32 -16.36
CA SER A 162 3.44 7.00 -16.06
C SER A 162 4.30 6.41 -17.17
N LYS A 163 4.16 6.88 -18.42
CA LYS A 163 4.93 6.39 -19.56
C LYS A 163 6.41 6.78 -19.50
N GLU A 164 6.75 7.84 -18.79
CA GLU A 164 8.15 8.19 -18.55
C GLU A 164 8.91 7.12 -17.78
N TRP A 165 8.20 6.38 -16.92
CA TRP A 165 8.77 5.34 -16.03
C TRP A 165 8.42 3.92 -16.47
N TYR A 166 7.24 3.74 -17.05
CA TYR A 166 6.66 2.47 -17.48
C TYR A 166 6.15 2.56 -18.93
N PRO A 167 7.03 2.71 -19.93
CA PRO A 167 6.64 3.07 -21.31
C PRO A 167 5.71 2.05 -21.99
N ASN A 168 5.76 0.78 -21.59
CA ASN A 168 5.00 -0.31 -22.19
C ASN A 168 3.93 -0.91 -21.25
N VAL A 169 3.60 -0.20 -20.16
CA VAL A 169 2.68 -0.68 -19.15
C VAL A 169 1.37 0.10 -19.23
N THR A 170 0.25 -0.61 -19.21
CA THR A 170 -1.07 0.01 -19.08
C THR A 170 -1.38 0.24 -17.60
N PRO A 171 -1.57 1.48 -17.14
CA PRO A 171 -1.93 1.77 -15.76
C PRO A 171 -3.33 1.23 -15.44
N ILE A 172 -3.53 0.74 -14.22
CA ILE A 172 -4.89 0.52 -13.72
C ILE A 172 -5.54 1.89 -13.46
N GLN A 173 -6.77 2.08 -13.95
CA GLN A 173 -7.51 3.34 -13.86
C GLN A 173 -8.77 3.23 -12.99
N GLY A 174 -9.24 2.03 -12.70
CA GLY A 174 -10.53 1.80 -12.06
C GLY A 174 -10.73 2.53 -10.72
N PHE A 175 -9.65 2.81 -9.98
CA PHE A 175 -9.68 3.50 -8.68
C PHE A 175 -9.40 5.02 -8.78
N ILE A 176 -9.25 5.57 -9.97
CA ILE A 176 -9.03 7.01 -10.19
C ILE A 176 -10.37 7.70 -10.42
N VAL A 177 -10.57 8.88 -9.81
CA VAL A 177 -11.77 9.71 -10.01
C VAL A 177 -11.72 10.42 -11.36
#